data_de95406e3dcab8a13af7f20e764a8184
#
_entry.id   de95406e3dcab8a13af7f20e764a8184
#
_cell.length_a   1.000
_cell.length_b   1.000
_cell.length_c   1.000
_cell.angle_alpha   90.00
_cell.angle_beta   90.00
_cell.angle_gamma   90.00
#
_symmetry.space_group_name_H-M   'P 1'
#
loop_
_entity.id
_entity.type
_entity.pdbx_description
1 polymer ?
#
loop_
_entity_poly.entity_id
_entity_poly.type
_entity_poly.pdbx_seq_one_letter_code
_entity_poly.pdbx_strand_id
1 'polypeptide(L)'
;PYEREVVRAGCMGRFADLLLASCQHPGMILYLDNQKSSGPDAPGTGEAKGGRGRRRRMAPKTTGLNENLAREILELHTLGADGGYTQDDVRALAGLLTGWTFDKPATRGAGFYFAEERHQPGPFVLLGKTYKGGLAEGERAIRDLAAHPATAHNVARRVARHFGVVDGTTVGALASAFSRSGGDLREVARALVDSEA
;
A
#
# COMPACT_ATOMS: atom_id res chain seq x y z
N PRO A 1 5.98 9.38 -15.19
CA PRO A 1 6.78 8.39 -14.47
C PRO A 1 6.62 8.55 -12.96
N TYR A 2 6.67 7.47 -12.22
CA TYR A 2 6.41 7.34 -10.79
C TYR A 2 7.03 8.46 -9.92
N GLU A 3 8.34 8.72 -10.09
CA GLU A 3 9.03 9.77 -9.31
C GLU A 3 8.34 11.14 -9.45
N ARG A 4 8.00 11.55 -10.67
CA ARG A 4 7.43 12.87 -10.94
C ARG A 4 5.98 12.97 -10.49
N GLU A 5 5.21 11.89 -10.69
CA GLU A 5 3.75 11.89 -10.49
C GLU A 5 3.37 11.60 -9.03
N VAL A 6 4.19 10.85 -8.32
CA VAL A 6 3.95 10.44 -6.93
C VAL A 6 4.91 11.14 -5.98
N VAL A 7 6.22 10.88 -6.13
CA VAL A 7 7.20 11.29 -5.11
C VAL A 7 7.33 12.81 -5.06
N ARG A 8 7.61 13.47 -6.19
CA ARG A 8 7.76 14.94 -6.22
C ARG A 8 6.48 15.68 -5.88
N ALA A 9 5.33 15.14 -6.27
CA ALA A 9 4.05 15.74 -5.96
C ALA A 9 3.66 15.63 -4.48
N GLY A 10 4.08 14.52 -3.81
CA GLY A 10 3.65 14.18 -2.46
C GLY A 10 4.69 14.35 -1.35
N CYS A 11 6.00 14.54 -1.68
CA CYS A 11 7.09 14.48 -0.69
C CYS A 11 7.02 15.55 0.42
N MET A 12 6.29 16.65 0.21
CA MET A 12 6.04 17.71 1.20
C MET A 12 4.57 17.80 1.61
N GLY A 13 3.81 16.75 1.34
CA GLY A 13 2.38 16.65 1.69
C GLY A 13 2.13 15.67 2.84
N ARG A 14 0.91 15.13 2.89
CA ARG A 14 0.56 14.12 3.88
C ARG A 14 1.08 12.75 3.46
N PHE A 15 1.72 12.07 4.39
CA PHE A 15 2.30 10.74 4.16
C PHE A 15 1.24 9.72 3.71
N ALA A 16 0.04 9.77 4.27
CA ALA A 16 -1.05 8.86 3.89
C ALA A 16 -1.46 9.01 2.41
N ASP A 17 -1.45 10.25 1.89
CA ASP A 17 -1.79 10.50 0.49
C ASP A 17 -0.65 10.09 -0.45
N LEU A 18 0.61 10.35 -0.04
CA LEU A 18 1.80 9.88 -0.76
C LEU A 18 1.82 8.33 -0.83
N LEU A 19 1.58 7.66 0.30
CA LEU A 19 1.54 6.21 0.38
C LEU A 19 0.44 5.61 -0.52
N LEU A 20 -0.78 6.15 -0.42
CA LEU A 20 -1.89 5.68 -1.24
C LEU A 20 -1.63 5.88 -2.73
N ALA A 21 -1.17 7.08 -3.13
CA ALA A 21 -0.79 7.36 -4.50
C ALA A 21 0.32 6.42 -5.01
N SER A 22 1.28 6.08 -4.15
CA SER A 22 2.32 5.10 -4.44
C SER A 22 1.74 3.70 -4.70
N CYS A 23 0.90 3.21 -3.78
CA CYS A 23 0.29 1.87 -3.87
C CYS A 23 -0.61 1.71 -5.10
N GLN A 24 -1.28 2.79 -5.52
CA GLN A 24 -2.18 2.81 -6.68
C GLN A 24 -1.46 3.13 -7.99
N HIS A 25 -0.19 3.51 -7.97
CA HIS A 25 0.52 3.85 -9.19
C HIS A 25 0.81 2.59 -10.03
N PRO A 26 0.53 2.62 -11.36
CA PRO A 26 0.78 1.48 -12.26
C PRO A 26 2.19 0.92 -12.20
N GLY A 27 3.19 1.79 -12.00
CA GLY A 27 4.59 1.38 -11.86
C GLY A 27 4.83 0.51 -10.63
N MET A 28 4.23 0.81 -9.48
CA MET A 28 4.35 0.03 -8.25
C MET A 28 3.60 -1.31 -8.39
N ILE A 29 2.37 -1.28 -8.91
CA ILE A 29 1.55 -2.46 -9.15
C ILE A 29 2.25 -3.42 -10.11
N LEU A 30 2.89 -2.89 -11.17
CA LEU A 30 3.63 -3.69 -12.14
C LEU A 30 4.92 -4.27 -11.55
N TYR A 31 5.68 -3.45 -10.81
CA TYR A 31 6.95 -3.84 -10.21
C TYR A 31 6.80 -5.00 -9.22
N LEU A 32 5.72 -4.99 -8.43
CA LEU A 32 5.45 -6.01 -7.42
C LEU A 32 4.46 -7.08 -7.88
N ASP A 33 4.14 -7.10 -9.18
CA ASP A 33 3.26 -8.09 -9.81
C ASP A 33 1.83 -8.16 -9.24
N ASN A 34 1.37 -7.11 -8.54
CA ASN A 34 0.03 -7.10 -7.93
C ASN A 34 -1.11 -7.21 -8.97
N GLN A 35 -0.87 -6.77 -10.21
CA GLN A 35 -1.82 -6.95 -11.32
C GLN A 35 -2.12 -8.42 -11.64
N LYS A 36 -1.30 -9.35 -11.14
CA LYS A 36 -1.52 -10.81 -11.27
C LYS A 36 -2.25 -11.40 -10.06
N SER A 37 -2.34 -10.64 -8.95
CA SER A 37 -2.98 -11.09 -7.70
C SER A 37 -4.48 -11.25 -7.88
N SER A 38 -5.00 -12.37 -7.40
CA SER A 38 -6.42 -12.67 -7.36
C SER A 38 -6.73 -13.48 -6.12
N GLY A 39 -7.85 -13.19 -5.50
CA GLY A 39 -8.31 -13.97 -4.37
C GLY A 39 -8.70 -15.39 -4.77
N PRO A 40 -8.47 -16.40 -3.92
CA PRO A 40 -8.92 -17.77 -4.20
C PRO A 40 -10.44 -17.87 -4.34
N ASP A 41 -11.19 -17.03 -3.62
CA ASP A 41 -12.65 -16.98 -3.66
C ASP A 41 -13.19 -15.79 -4.46
N ALA A 42 -12.35 -15.17 -5.30
CA ALA A 42 -12.77 -14.04 -6.12
C ALA A 42 -13.85 -14.47 -7.13
N PRO A 43 -14.86 -13.60 -7.42
CA PRO A 43 -15.97 -13.97 -8.32
C PRO A 43 -15.53 -14.43 -9.71
N GLY A 44 -14.37 -13.95 -10.19
CA GLY A 44 -13.82 -14.32 -11.50
C GLY A 44 -13.01 -15.63 -11.52
N THR A 45 -12.80 -16.29 -10.37
CA THR A 45 -12.04 -17.55 -10.28
C THR A 45 -12.89 -18.80 -10.41
N GLY A 46 -14.23 -18.65 -10.37
CA GLY A 46 -15.16 -19.78 -10.53
C GLY A 46 -15.00 -20.44 -11.90
N GLU A 47 -14.93 -21.76 -11.92
CA GLU A 47 -15.06 -22.55 -13.16
C GLU A 47 -16.32 -22.09 -13.89
N ALA A 48 -16.16 -21.64 -15.14
CA ALA A 48 -17.30 -21.34 -16.00
C ALA A 48 -18.11 -22.63 -16.17
N LYS A 49 -19.17 -22.79 -15.36
CA LYS A 49 -20.17 -23.85 -15.52
C LYS A 49 -20.68 -23.78 -16.95
N GLY A 50 -20.45 -24.84 -17.67
CA GLY A 50 -20.60 -25.04 -19.09
C GLY A 50 -21.79 -24.29 -19.74
N GLY A 51 -21.46 -23.31 -20.55
CA GLY A 51 -22.32 -22.74 -21.59
C GLY A 51 -21.65 -22.97 -22.94
N ARG A 52 -22.20 -23.86 -23.76
CA ARG A 52 -21.80 -24.06 -25.15
C ARG A 52 -21.92 -22.72 -25.89
N GLY A 53 -20.80 -22.12 -26.36
CA GLY A 53 -20.91 -21.20 -27.49
C GLY A 53 -20.38 -19.78 -27.30
N ARG A 54 -19.56 -19.42 -26.29
CA ARG A 54 -18.83 -18.14 -26.32
C ARG A 54 -17.33 -18.38 -26.37
N ARG A 55 -16.66 -17.76 -27.36
CA ARG A 55 -15.20 -17.74 -27.48
C ARG A 55 -14.62 -17.41 -26.12
N ARG A 56 -13.93 -18.37 -25.53
CA ARG A 56 -13.16 -18.29 -24.30
C ARG A 56 -12.14 -17.15 -24.47
N ARG A 57 -12.49 -15.94 -24.03
CA ARG A 57 -11.46 -14.95 -23.74
C ARG A 57 -10.62 -15.63 -22.66
N MET A 58 -9.38 -15.91 -22.98
CA MET A 58 -8.43 -16.42 -21.99
C MET A 58 -8.40 -15.41 -20.85
N ALA A 59 -9.08 -15.74 -19.74
CA ALA A 59 -8.85 -15.03 -18.49
C ALA A 59 -7.34 -15.05 -18.24
N PRO A 60 -6.71 -13.93 -17.89
CA PRO A 60 -5.30 -13.95 -17.54
C PRO A 60 -5.14 -15.01 -16.45
N LYS A 61 -4.08 -15.85 -16.59
CA LYS A 61 -3.72 -16.84 -15.58
C LYS A 61 -3.52 -16.10 -14.26
N THR A 62 -4.53 -16.12 -13.39
CA THR A 62 -4.42 -15.58 -12.04
C THR A 62 -3.53 -16.52 -11.26
N THR A 63 -2.45 -16.02 -10.70
CA THR A 63 -1.46 -16.85 -10.01
C THR A 63 -1.80 -17.11 -8.55
N GLY A 64 -3.01 -16.73 -8.11
CA GLY A 64 -3.43 -16.76 -6.71
C GLY A 64 -3.06 -15.47 -5.98
N LEU A 65 -3.07 -15.52 -4.65
CA LEU A 65 -2.75 -14.38 -3.79
C LEU A 65 -1.26 -14.03 -3.90
N ASN A 66 -0.95 -12.79 -4.30
CA ASN A 66 0.40 -12.25 -4.32
C ASN A 66 0.63 -11.36 -3.10
N GLU A 67 1.58 -11.72 -2.26
CA GLU A 67 1.89 -11.01 -1.00
C GLU A 67 2.93 -9.89 -1.18
N ASN A 68 3.59 -9.76 -2.33
CA ASN A 68 4.73 -8.85 -2.49
C ASN A 68 4.37 -7.40 -2.15
N LEU A 69 3.31 -6.86 -2.76
CA LEU A 69 2.90 -5.47 -2.49
C LEU A 69 2.54 -5.26 -1.01
N ALA A 70 1.81 -6.20 -0.40
CA ALA A 70 1.44 -6.12 1.00
C ALA A 70 2.67 -6.14 1.92
N ARG A 71 3.64 -7.01 1.64
CA ARG A 71 4.88 -7.12 2.39
C ARG A 71 5.71 -5.83 2.30
N GLU A 72 5.88 -5.30 1.10
CA GLU A 72 6.60 -4.04 0.90
C GLU A 72 5.93 -2.86 1.60
N ILE A 73 4.59 -2.81 1.61
CA ILE A 73 3.85 -1.78 2.33
C ILE A 73 4.12 -1.88 3.83
N LEU A 74 4.02 -3.06 4.43
CA LEU A 74 4.21 -3.26 5.87
C LEU A 74 5.68 -3.04 6.28
N GLU A 75 6.61 -3.65 5.53
CA GLU A 75 8.02 -3.70 5.91
C GLU A 75 8.79 -2.43 5.52
N LEU A 76 8.68 -2.00 4.27
CA LEU A 76 9.49 -0.88 3.78
C LEU A 76 8.78 0.46 3.82
N HIS A 77 7.48 0.49 3.60
CA HIS A 77 6.78 1.77 3.44
C HIS A 77 6.12 2.26 4.73
N THR A 78 5.74 1.36 5.66
CA THR A 78 5.02 1.74 6.88
C THR A 78 5.72 1.28 8.16
N LEU A 79 5.31 0.15 8.72
CA LEU A 79 5.66 -0.28 10.08
C LEU A 79 7.16 -0.53 10.29
N GLY A 80 7.86 -0.98 9.25
CA GLY A 80 9.23 -1.47 9.35
C GLY A 80 9.30 -2.97 9.64
N ALA A 81 10.46 -3.60 9.42
CA ALA A 81 10.65 -5.05 9.63
C ALA A 81 10.28 -5.51 11.04
N ASP A 82 10.55 -4.66 12.04
CA ASP A 82 10.27 -4.92 13.46
C ASP A 82 8.92 -4.32 13.91
N GLY A 83 8.02 -4.01 12.98
CA GLY A 83 6.79 -3.24 13.21
C GLY A 83 5.66 -4.00 13.91
N GLY A 84 5.88 -5.24 14.33
CA GLY A 84 4.94 -6.04 15.13
C GLY A 84 3.81 -6.68 14.33
N TYR A 85 3.87 -6.72 13.01
CA TYR A 85 2.92 -7.45 12.16
C TYR A 85 3.30 -8.92 12.00
N THR A 86 2.32 -9.75 11.72
CA THR A 86 2.45 -11.19 11.52
C THR A 86 2.34 -11.57 10.03
N GLN A 87 2.63 -12.82 9.70
CA GLN A 87 2.38 -13.35 8.37
C GLN A 87 0.88 -13.34 7.99
N ASP A 88 -0.01 -13.46 8.98
CA ASP A 88 -1.45 -13.38 8.74
C ASP A 88 -1.88 -11.94 8.42
N ASP A 89 -1.23 -10.93 9.01
CA ASP A 89 -1.43 -9.52 8.64
C ASP A 89 -0.98 -9.26 7.18
N VAL A 90 0.14 -9.86 6.75
CA VAL A 90 0.58 -9.79 5.35
C VAL A 90 -0.47 -10.38 4.41
N ARG A 91 -1.01 -11.55 4.75
CA ARG A 91 -2.07 -12.20 3.95
C ARG A 91 -3.36 -11.40 3.94
N ALA A 92 -3.76 -10.84 5.09
CA ALA A 92 -4.94 -10.00 5.20
C ALA A 92 -4.82 -8.75 4.31
N LEU A 93 -3.69 -8.06 4.37
CA LEU A 93 -3.43 -6.91 3.50
C LEU A 93 -3.37 -7.32 2.03
N ALA A 94 -2.70 -8.43 1.70
CA ALA A 94 -2.65 -8.94 0.33
C ALA A 94 -4.05 -9.25 -0.21
N GLY A 95 -4.94 -9.83 0.61
CA GLY A 95 -6.34 -10.06 0.28
C GLY A 95 -7.10 -8.75 -0.01
N LEU A 96 -6.91 -7.73 0.83
CA LEU A 96 -7.48 -6.38 0.64
C LEU A 96 -7.01 -5.72 -0.66
N LEU A 97 -5.78 -6.00 -1.11
CA LEU A 97 -5.18 -5.43 -2.31
C LEU A 97 -5.42 -6.25 -3.58
N THR A 98 -6.10 -7.41 -3.49
CA THR A 98 -6.51 -8.14 -4.70
C THR A 98 -7.45 -7.29 -5.54
N GLY A 99 -7.33 -7.40 -6.85
CA GLY A 99 -8.09 -6.57 -7.78
C GLY A 99 -7.51 -5.17 -8.03
N TRP A 100 -6.53 -4.70 -7.20
CA TRP A 100 -5.80 -3.47 -7.49
C TRP A 100 -4.89 -3.69 -8.69
N THR A 101 -5.20 -3.02 -9.79
CA THR A 101 -4.55 -3.20 -11.08
C THR A 101 -4.50 -1.87 -11.85
N PHE A 102 -4.16 -1.92 -13.11
CA PHE A 102 -4.15 -0.74 -13.98
C PHE A 102 -4.68 -1.07 -15.37
N ASP A 103 -5.25 -0.09 -16.04
CA ASP A 103 -5.70 -0.21 -17.42
C ASP A 103 -4.51 -0.19 -18.38
N LYS A 104 -4.59 -0.98 -19.46
CA LYS A 104 -3.64 -0.86 -20.55
C LYS A 104 -3.90 0.47 -21.30
N PRO A 105 -2.84 1.18 -21.77
CA PRO A 105 -2.96 2.47 -22.41
C PRO A 105 -3.94 2.51 -23.59
N ALA A 106 -4.14 1.37 -24.25
CA ALA A 106 -5.00 1.24 -25.42
C ALA A 106 -6.51 1.20 -25.11
N THR A 107 -6.93 1.08 -23.82
CA THR A 107 -8.32 0.86 -23.46
C THR A 107 -8.99 2.03 -22.75
N ARG A 108 -8.35 2.67 -21.77
CA ARG A 108 -8.96 3.75 -20.97
C ARG A 108 -7.97 4.81 -20.45
N GLY A 109 -6.71 4.78 -20.88
CA GLY A 109 -5.62 5.54 -20.28
C GLY A 109 -4.87 4.74 -19.21
N ALA A 110 -3.59 5.03 -19.05
CA ALA A 110 -2.73 4.31 -18.10
C ALA A 110 -3.00 4.80 -16.67
N GLY A 111 -4.01 4.27 -16.01
CA GLY A 111 -4.37 4.66 -14.65
C GLY A 111 -4.69 3.46 -13.76
N PHE A 112 -4.80 3.74 -12.46
CA PHE A 112 -5.27 2.76 -11.47
C PHE A 112 -6.70 2.30 -11.82
N TYR A 113 -6.93 1.02 -11.64
CA TYR A 113 -8.22 0.38 -11.84
C TYR A 113 -8.46 -0.69 -10.78
N PHE A 114 -9.68 -0.79 -10.26
CA PHE A 114 -10.09 -1.85 -9.34
C PHE A 114 -10.91 -2.89 -10.10
N ALA A 115 -10.37 -4.10 -10.21
CA ALA A 115 -11.00 -5.26 -10.84
C ALA A 115 -11.76 -6.06 -9.77
N GLU A 116 -13.04 -5.72 -9.55
CA GLU A 116 -13.88 -6.33 -8.50
C GLU A 116 -13.99 -7.85 -8.68
N GLU A 117 -14.03 -8.33 -9.92
CA GLU A 117 -14.11 -9.76 -10.24
C GLU A 117 -12.88 -10.57 -9.81
N ARG A 118 -11.78 -9.88 -9.46
CA ARG A 118 -10.53 -10.49 -8.98
C ARG A 118 -10.30 -10.27 -7.49
N HIS A 119 -11.16 -9.46 -6.87
CA HIS A 119 -11.03 -9.13 -5.45
C HIS A 119 -11.49 -10.29 -4.57
N GLN A 120 -10.68 -10.60 -3.54
CA GLN A 120 -11.03 -11.57 -2.52
C GLN A 120 -12.14 -11.01 -1.63
N PRO A 121 -13.28 -11.71 -1.47
CA PRO A 121 -14.28 -11.31 -0.50
C PRO A 121 -13.72 -11.31 0.93
N GLY A 122 -14.11 -10.29 1.74
CA GLY A 122 -13.76 -10.21 3.16
C GLY A 122 -14.66 -11.06 4.06
N PRO A 123 -14.55 -10.91 5.37
CA PRO A 123 -13.77 -9.88 6.06
C PRO A 123 -12.28 -10.24 6.23
N PHE A 124 -11.46 -9.19 6.44
CA PHE A 124 -10.03 -9.32 6.74
C PHE A 124 -9.72 -8.73 8.11
N VAL A 125 -8.83 -9.37 8.87
CA VAL A 125 -8.31 -8.83 10.14
C VAL A 125 -6.85 -8.44 9.93
N LEU A 126 -6.55 -7.14 10.03
CA LEU A 126 -5.21 -6.58 9.88
C LEU A 126 -4.88 -5.80 11.15
N LEU A 127 -3.83 -6.18 11.86
CA LEU A 127 -3.40 -5.55 13.13
C LEU A 127 -4.58 -5.41 14.12
N GLY A 128 -5.40 -6.43 14.24
CA GLY A 128 -6.56 -6.46 15.12
C GLY A 128 -7.78 -5.64 14.68
N LYS A 129 -7.72 -4.94 13.54
CA LYS A 129 -8.86 -4.22 12.95
C LYS A 129 -9.52 -5.05 11.85
N THR A 130 -10.86 -5.03 11.80
CA THR A 130 -11.63 -5.71 10.76
C THR A 130 -11.96 -4.78 9.60
N TYR A 131 -11.76 -5.29 8.38
CA TYR A 131 -12.07 -4.64 7.10
C TYR A 131 -12.99 -5.54 6.29
N LYS A 132 -14.04 -4.95 5.71
CA LYS A 132 -15.07 -5.74 4.99
C LYS A 132 -14.63 -6.21 3.60
N GLY A 133 -13.59 -5.61 3.04
CA GLY A 133 -13.17 -5.80 1.65
C GLY A 133 -13.73 -4.72 0.71
N GLY A 134 -13.27 -4.75 -0.54
CA GLY A 134 -13.56 -3.74 -1.55
C GLY A 134 -12.55 -2.58 -1.56
N LEU A 135 -12.63 -1.75 -2.59
CA LEU A 135 -11.67 -0.67 -2.82
C LEU A 135 -11.55 0.28 -1.62
N ALA A 136 -12.68 0.78 -1.11
CA ALA A 136 -12.69 1.76 -0.01
C ALA A 136 -12.07 1.19 1.29
N GLU A 137 -12.25 -0.09 1.56
CA GLU A 137 -11.65 -0.73 2.73
C GLU A 137 -10.15 -0.97 2.54
N GLY A 138 -9.70 -1.29 1.34
CA GLY A 138 -8.27 -1.33 1.01
C GLY A 138 -7.60 0.04 1.21
N GLU A 139 -8.22 1.12 0.71
CA GLU A 139 -7.74 2.49 0.92
C GLU A 139 -7.75 2.89 2.41
N ARG A 140 -8.78 2.49 3.15
CA ARG A 140 -8.86 2.72 4.60
C ARG A 140 -7.71 1.99 5.33
N ALA A 141 -7.42 0.75 4.96
CA ALA A 141 -6.31 -0.01 5.53
C ALA A 141 -4.96 0.70 5.29
N ILE A 142 -4.71 1.20 4.09
CA ILE A 142 -3.49 1.97 3.77
C ILE A 142 -3.39 3.24 4.62
N ARG A 143 -4.49 3.98 4.80
CA ARG A 143 -4.52 5.18 5.65
C ARG A 143 -4.32 4.84 7.14
N ASP A 144 -4.90 3.76 7.62
CA ASP A 144 -4.70 3.27 9.00
C ASP A 144 -3.24 2.87 9.25
N LEU A 145 -2.61 2.18 8.30
CA LEU A 145 -1.17 1.86 8.36
C LEU A 145 -0.31 3.13 8.34
N ALA A 146 -0.66 4.12 7.53
CA ALA A 146 0.05 5.39 7.50
C ALA A 146 0.00 6.14 8.83
N ALA A 147 -1.11 6.04 9.56
CA ALA A 147 -1.32 6.67 10.87
C ALA A 147 -0.78 5.85 12.05
N HIS A 148 -0.26 4.64 11.81
CA HIS A 148 0.19 3.75 12.88
C HIS A 148 1.44 4.30 13.58
N PRO A 149 1.56 4.19 14.94
CA PRO A 149 2.72 4.70 15.67
C PRO A 149 4.06 4.13 15.20
N ALA A 150 4.12 2.85 14.85
CA ALA A 150 5.32 2.24 14.29
C ALA A 150 5.73 2.89 12.95
N THR A 151 4.76 3.30 12.13
CA THR A 151 5.01 4.02 10.89
C THR A 151 5.65 5.38 11.15
N ALA A 152 5.13 6.14 12.12
CA ALA A 152 5.72 7.42 12.52
C ALA A 152 7.20 7.26 12.91
N HIS A 153 7.50 6.24 13.72
CA HIS A 153 8.87 5.94 14.14
C HIS A 153 9.75 5.48 12.99
N ASN A 154 9.26 4.58 12.12
CA ASN A 154 10.02 4.08 10.98
C ASN A 154 10.32 5.18 9.96
N VAL A 155 9.35 6.02 9.63
CA VAL A 155 9.54 7.17 8.74
C VAL A 155 10.54 8.15 9.33
N ALA A 156 10.39 8.53 10.61
CA ALA A 156 11.29 9.42 11.32
C ALA A 156 12.75 8.90 11.30
N ARG A 157 12.93 7.61 11.63
CA ARG A 157 14.25 6.96 11.61
C ARG A 157 14.89 6.97 10.22
N ARG A 158 14.09 6.74 9.17
CA ARG A 158 14.59 6.74 7.78
C ARG A 158 14.97 8.14 7.32
N VAL A 159 14.16 9.14 7.65
CA VAL A 159 14.47 10.56 7.36
C VAL A 159 15.75 10.97 8.08
N ALA A 160 15.84 10.76 9.40
CA ALA A 160 17.02 11.09 10.18
C ALA A 160 18.29 10.43 9.61
N ARG A 161 18.21 9.12 9.34
CA ARG A 161 19.33 8.35 8.78
C ARG A 161 19.78 8.84 7.41
N HIS A 162 18.85 9.29 6.56
CA HIS A 162 19.18 9.84 5.24
C HIS A 162 20.06 11.09 5.35
N PHE A 163 19.87 11.90 6.38
CA PHE A 163 20.67 13.09 6.66
C PHE A 163 21.85 12.84 7.63
N GLY A 164 22.18 11.58 7.89
CA GLY A 164 23.32 11.20 8.75
C GLY A 164 23.05 11.31 10.24
N VAL A 165 21.82 11.60 10.66
CA VAL A 165 21.43 11.70 12.07
C VAL A 165 20.99 10.32 12.59
N VAL A 166 21.61 9.86 13.68
CA VAL A 166 21.36 8.51 14.21
C VAL A 166 20.97 8.51 15.70
N ASP A 167 20.89 9.68 16.34
CA ASP A 167 20.53 9.77 17.74
C ASP A 167 19.02 9.55 17.98
N GLY A 168 18.69 8.92 19.10
CA GLY A 168 17.30 8.58 19.44
C GLY A 168 16.42 9.78 19.78
N THR A 169 17.02 10.88 20.24
CA THR A 169 16.31 12.10 20.63
C THR A 169 15.71 12.77 19.39
N THR A 170 16.53 12.97 18.36
CA THR A 170 16.08 13.53 17.09
C THR A 170 15.04 12.64 16.43
N VAL A 171 15.27 11.31 16.37
CA VAL A 171 14.27 10.37 15.84
C VAL A 171 12.93 10.47 16.60
N GLY A 172 12.98 10.60 17.94
CA GLY A 172 11.79 10.78 18.76
C GLY A 172 11.05 12.09 18.47
N ALA A 173 11.79 13.20 18.29
CA ALA A 173 11.23 14.49 17.94
C ALA A 173 10.52 14.45 16.55
N LEU A 174 11.16 13.83 15.55
CA LEU A 174 10.59 13.65 14.21
C LEU A 174 9.33 12.75 14.23
N ALA A 175 9.36 11.64 14.96
CA ALA A 175 8.20 10.75 15.12
C ALA A 175 7.03 11.46 15.81
N SER A 176 7.34 12.32 16.80
CA SER A 176 6.34 13.16 17.46
C SER A 176 5.75 14.22 16.53
N ALA A 177 6.58 14.88 15.70
CA ALA A 177 6.13 15.82 14.68
C ALA A 177 5.22 15.13 13.65
N PHE A 178 5.62 13.96 13.18
CA PHE A 178 4.80 13.13 12.28
C PHE A 178 3.43 12.83 12.90
N SER A 179 3.39 12.32 14.11
CA SER A 179 2.15 11.92 14.78
C SER A 179 1.23 13.11 15.06
N ARG A 180 1.77 14.21 15.61
CA ARG A 180 0.98 15.42 15.94
C ARG A 180 0.41 16.12 14.71
N SER A 181 1.14 16.09 13.59
CA SER A 181 0.69 16.72 12.34
C SER A 181 -0.23 15.82 11.49
N GLY A 182 -0.49 14.56 11.92
CA GLY A 182 -1.22 13.58 11.12
C GLY A 182 -0.44 13.18 9.87
N GLY A 183 0.87 13.08 9.97
CA GLY A 183 1.77 12.64 8.90
C GLY A 183 2.11 13.73 7.88
N ASP A 184 2.07 15.01 8.25
CA ASP A 184 2.55 16.08 7.39
C ASP A 184 4.08 16.05 7.30
N LEU A 185 4.60 15.69 6.11
CA LEU A 185 6.04 15.52 5.89
C LEU A 185 6.81 16.83 5.94
N ARG A 186 6.14 17.98 5.72
CA ARG A 186 6.75 19.31 5.88
C ARG A 186 7.06 19.60 7.35
N GLU A 187 6.16 19.20 8.26
CA GLU A 187 6.39 19.35 9.70
C GLU A 187 7.52 18.44 10.19
N VAL A 188 7.65 17.23 9.60
CA VAL A 188 8.80 16.35 9.88
C VAL A 188 10.10 16.98 9.39
N ALA A 189 10.10 17.57 8.19
CA ALA A 189 11.29 18.25 7.64
C ALA A 189 11.68 19.47 8.48
N ARG A 190 10.71 20.27 8.95
CA ARG A 190 10.97 21.38 9.87
C ARG A 190 11.61 20.89 11.16
N ALA A 191 11.02 19.86 11.79
CA ALA A 191 11.55 19.30 13.02
C ALA A 191 12.99 18.76 12.86
N LEU A 192 13.37 18.29 11.66
CA LEU A 192 14.73 17.88 11.37
C LEU A 192 15.68 19.10 11.31
N VAL A 193 15.26 20.17 10.62
CA VAL A 193 16.08 21.40 10.50
C VAL A 193 16.25 22.09 11.85
N ASP A 194 15.21 22.05 12.69
CA ASP A 194 15.20 22.68 14.01
C ASP A 194 15.89 21.78 15.08
N SER A 195 16.25 20.53 14.75
CA SER A 195 17.00 19.68 15.66
C SER A 195 18.44 20.17 15.74
N GLU A 196 18.97 20.28 16.96
CA GLU A 196 20.40 20.48 17.17
C GLU A 196 21.12 19.17 16.79
N ALA A 197 21.53 19.08 15.54
CA ALA A 197 22.27 17.93 15.03
C ALA A 197 23.78 18.17 15.12
#